data_f7237a49481f18ba95e9ce9442d49873
#
_entry.id   f7237a49481f18ba95e9ce9442d49873
#
_cell.length_a   1.000
_cell.length_b   1.000
_cell.length_c   1.000
_cell.angle_alpha   90.00
_cell.angle_beta   90.00
_cell.angle_gamma   90.00
#
_symmetry.space_group_name_H-M   'P 1'
#
loop_
_entity.id
_entity.type
_entity.pdbx_description
1 polymer ?
#
loop_
_entity_poly.entity_id
_entity_poly.type
_entity_poly.pdbx_seq_one_letter_code
_entity_poly.pdbx_strand_id
1 'polypeptide(L)'
;RAHTGAAFGLAGPRARGEDLDETAVMEIALAMREKLAAAGITTELAHGESGIELHGTGEYKTMVSSLGPTVFELAGHGRGEWDRILDVRVDQAVRTLASVKRWPGTPERWRAAVRTRLIDPDVSCRYGSPVHRPFGGNLVLALYLRLDGGVMPIYSEHLKDCPLNTDELFEAGQRNTDRAPLVHRGPIGAGAWALHGEGFFTASKAANLGAVLDGIDVGADAGVLFCLPHKHVLGLHPIDPDDPYWALNSMALLHREETERHVDPMLSPFIFHRAPTGEVEAVAIPGGVVYDDPRVLILPAPLFDAILDAAGCESTPVR
;
A
#
# COMPACT_ATOMS: atom_id res chain seq x y z
N ARG A 1 -3.49 -33.40 18.25
CA ARG A 1 -3.09 -33.74 16.87
C ARG A 1 -2.03 -32.75 16.47
N ALA A 2 -0.80 -33.20 16.23
CA ALA A 2 0.31 -32.37 15.81
C ALA A 2 0.02 -31.82 14.41
N HIS A 3 -0.11 -30.51 14.28
CA HIS A 3 -0.15 -29.84 12.99
C HIS A 3 1.31 -29.64 12.51
N THR A 4 1.68 -30.43 11.53
CA THR A 4 2.91 -30.24 10.77
C THR A 4 2.80 -28.92 10.02
N GLY A 5 3.71 -27.98 10.33
CA GLY A 5 3.79 -26.71 9.64
C GLY A 5 3.98 -26.90 8.14
N ALA A 6 2.98 -26.51 7.36
CA ALA A 6 3.11 -26.38 5.92
C ALA A 6 3.98 -25.13 5.65
N ALA A 7 5.19 -25.35 5.15
CA ALA A 7 6.04 -24.27 4.66
C ALA A 7 5.30 -23.57 3.51
N PHE A 8 5.11 -22.24 3.66
CA PHE A 8 4.50 -21.41 2.65
C PHE A 8 5.39 -21.33 1.42
N GLY A 9 5.07 -22.14 0.41
CA GLY A 9 5.74 -22.14 -0.90
C GLY A 9 5.24 -21.02 -1.79
N LEU A 10 5.44 -19.76 -1.38
CA LEU A 10 5.46 -18.65 -2.31
C LEU A 10 6.87 -18.53 -2.86
N ALA A 11 6.98 -18.33 -4.17
CA ALA A 11 8.20 -18.32 -4.97
C ALA A 11 9.47 -18.03 -4.18
N GLY A 12 10.48 -18.91 -4.29
CA GLY A 12 11.66 -18.98 -3.42
C GLY A 12 12.29 -17.61 -3.10
N PRO A 13 13.08 -17.55 -2.04
CA PRO A 13 13.67 -16.30 -1.61
C PRO A 13 14.42 -15.69 -2.81
N ARG A 14 13.92 -14.52 -3.28
CA ARG A 14 14.81 -13.67 -4.07
C ARG A 14 16.03 -13.48 -3.18
N ALA A 15 17.19 -13.93 -3.64
CA ALA A 15 18.44 -13.69 -2.97
C ALA A 15 18.40 -12.22 -2.51
N ARG A 16 18.59 -11.98 -1.19
CA ARG A 16 18.79 -10.62 -0.68
C ARG A 16 19.94 -10.08 -1.52
N GLY A 17 19.63 -9.12 -2.42
CA GLY A 17 20.69 -8.33 -3.04
C GLY A 17 21.50 -7.79 -1.88
N GLU A 18 22.84 -7.81 -2.00
CA GLU A 18 23.71 -7.19 -1.01
C GLU A 18 23.13 -5.79 -0.75
N ASP A 19 22.83 -5.45 0.50
CA ASP A 19 22.36 -4.12 0.86
C ASP A 19 23.36 -3.13 0.30
N LEU A 20 22.91 -2.27 -0.62
CA LEU A 20 23.78 -1.25 -1.19
C LEU A 20 24.25 -0.34 -0.05
N ASP A 21 25.53 -0.10 0.03
CA ASP A 21 26.07 0.84 1.01
C ASP A 21 25.58 2.28 0.71
N GLU A 22 25.72 3.14 1.68
CA GLU A 22 25.27 4.54 1.58
C GLU A 22 25.92 5.27 0.40
N THR A 23 27.16 4.90 0.04
CA THR A 23 27.88 5.44 -1.10
C THR A 23 27.21 5.05 -2.42
N ALA A 24 26.85 3.78 -2.57
CA ALA A 24 26.17 3.29 -3.77
C ALA A 24 24.77 3.91 -3.91
N VAL A 25 24.04 4.08 -2.81
CA VAL A 25 22.73 4.77 -2.80
C VAL A 25 22.87 6.21 -3.26
N MET A 26 23.92 6.91 -2.81
CA MET A 26 24.21 8.28 -3.24
C MET A 26 24.62 8.35 -4.71
N GLU A 27 25.43 7.41 -5.19
CA GLU A 27 25.77 7.29 -6.63
C GLU A 27 24.52 7.16 -7.50
N ILE A 28 23.58 6.30 -7.10
CA ILE A 28 22.29 6.12 -7.79
C ILE A 28 21.49 7.42 -7.81
N ALA A 29 21.42 8.10 -6.66
CA ALA A 29 20.70 9.37 -6.52
C ALA A 29 21.25 10.46 -7.45
N LEU A 30 22.57 10.58 -7.50
CA LEU A 30 23.25 11.55 -8.36
C LEU A 30 23.08 11.21 -9.85
N ALA A 31 23.23 9.94 -10.23
CA ALA A 31 23.04 9.48 -11.60
C ALA A 31 21.59 9.71 -12.07
N MET A 32 20.60 9.39 -11.23
CA MET A 32 19.18 9.63 -11.53
C MET A 32 18.89 11.13 -11.72
N ARG A 33 19.45 11.99 -10.83
CA ARG A 33 19.32 13.44 -10.94
C ARG A 33 19.93 13.99 -12.24
N GLU A 34 21.11 13.51 -12.61
CA GLU A 34 21.77 13.92 -13.85
C GLU A 34 20.97 13.53 -15.10
N LYS A 35 20.46 12.30 -15.14
CA LYS A 35 19.62 11.81 -16.24
C LYS A 35 18.29 12.60 -16.34
N LEU A 36 17.65 12.91 -15.21
CA LEU A 36 16.46 13.76 -15.18
C LEU A 36 16.78 15.18 -15.69
N ALA A 37 17.93 15.77 -15.29
CA ALA A 37 18.36 17.08 -15.77
C ALA A 37 18.62 17.06 -17.29
N ALA A 38 19.22 15.99 -17.83
CA ALA A 38 19.38 15.81 -19.27
C ALA A 38 18.05 15.71 -20.02
N ALA A 39 17.01 15.20 -19.36
CA ALA A 39 15.63 15.17 -19.87
C ALA A 39 14.86 16.49 -19.63
N GLY A 40 15.51 17.52 -19.10
CA GLY A 40 14.94 18.85 -18.83
C GLY A 40 14.16 18.94 -17.51
N ILE A 41 14.28 17.96 -16.63
CA ILE A 41 13.61 17.91 -15.32
C ILE A 41 14.62 18.26 -14.23
N THR A 42 14.49 19.47 -13.66
CA THR A 42 15.37 19.90 -12.57
C THR A 42 14.87 19.37 -11.23
N THR A 43 15.79 18.79 -10.45
CA THR A 43 15.50 18.19 -9.14
C THR A 43 16.59 18.52 -8.13
N GLU A 44 16.20 18.48 -6.86
CA GLU A 44 17.09 18.56 -5.70
C GLU A 44 17.01 17.25 -4.90
N LEU A 45 18.14 16.88 -4.27
CA LEU A 45 18.17 15.76 -3.34
C LEU A 45 17.67 16.21 -1.98
N ALA A 46 16.79 15.42 -1.39
CA ALA A 46 16.30 15.59 -0.04
C ALA A 46 16.36 14.27 0.72
N HIS A 47 16.46 14.35 2.04
CA HIS A 47 16.31 13.20 2.91
C HIS A 47 14.84 13.10 3.33
N GLY A 48 14.15 12.07 2.82
CA GLY A 48 12.80 11.69 3.25
C GLY A 48 12.83 10.58 4.31
N GLU A 49 11.67 10.17 4.81
CA GLU A 49 11.58 9.06 5.78
C GLU A 49 11.96 7.71 5.18
N SER A 50 11.71 7.54 3.89
CA SER A 50 12.04 6.31 3.14
C SER A 50 13.45 6.36 2.53
N GLY A 51 14.30 7.28 2.96
CA GLY A 51 15.64 7.45 2.43
C GLY A 51 15.79 8.69 1.54
N ILE A 52 16.63 8.60 0.50
CA ILE A 52 16.88 9.72 -0.41
C ILE A 52 15.71 9.89 -1.38
N GLU A 53 15.27 11.13 -1.54
CA GLU A 53 14.20 11.54 -2.44
C GLU A 53 14.72 12.59 -3.44
N LEU A 54 14.13 12.60 -4.64
CA LEU A 54 14.31 13.64 -5.64
C LEU A 54 13.07 14.54 -5.64
N HIS A 55 13.26 15.80 -5.26
CA HIS A 55 12.23 16.81 -5.29
C HIS A 55 12.39 17.67 -6.53
N GLY A 56 11.33 17.76 -7.34
CA GLY A 56 11.32 18.65 -8.50
C GLY A 56 11.40 20.11 -8.09
N THR A 57 12.05 20.92 -8.92
CA THR A 57 12.16 22.37 -8.73
C THR A 57 11.48 23.15 -9.85
N GLY A 58 11.24 24.45 -9.66
CA GLY A 58 10.60 25.28 -10.67
C GLY A 58 9.20 24.81 -11.04
N GLU A 59 8.96 24.50 -12.30
CA GLU A 59 7.67 23.99 -12.79
C GLU A 59 7.35 22.56 -12.32
N TYR A 60 8.35 21.84 -11.79
CA TYR A 60 8.24 20.45 -11.32
C TYR A 60 8.14 20.32 -9.79
N LYS A 61 7.94 21.43 -9.07
CA LYS A 61 7.93 21.49 -7.58
C LYS A 61 6.95 20.53 -6.89
N THR A 62 5.98 19.99 -7.61
CA THR A 62 5.02 18.99 -7.09
C THR A 62 5.48 17.55 -7.29
N MET A 63 6.61 17.35 -8.00
CA MET A 63 7.18 16.03 -8.19
C MET A 63 8.01 15.64 -6.98
N VAL A 64 7.69 14.50 -6.40
CA VAL A 64 8.53 13.82 -5.42
C VAL A 64 8.72 12.38 -5.88
N SER A 65 9.95 11.94 -5.96
CA SER A 65 10.30 10.56 -6.32
C SER A 65 11.16 9.94 -5.23
N SER A 66 10.62 9.01 -4.48
CA SER A 66 11.42 8.18 -3.58
C SER A 66 12.33 7.28 -4.41
N LEU A 67 13.60 7.20 -4.04
CA LEU A 67 14.59 6.34 -4.69
C LEU A 67 14.60 4.92 -4.15
N GLY A 68 13.95 4.65 -3.01
CA GLY A 68 13.94 3.33 -2.39
C GLY A 68 13.63 2.19 -3.37
N PRO A 69 12.53 2.23 -4.14
CA PRO A 69 12.22 1.18 -5.12
C PRO A 69 13.29 1.02 -6.21
N THR A 70 13.90 2.12 -6.65
CA THR A 70 14.97 2.09 -7.67
C THR A 70 16.24 1.50 -7.09
N VAL A 71 16.64 1.90 -5.90
CA VAL A 71 17.81 1.37 -5.16
C VAL A 71 17.67 -0.13 -4.97
N PHE A 72 16.50 -0.58 -4.55
CA PHE A 72 16.26 -2.02 -4.37
C PHE A 72 16.30 -2.80 -5.67
N GLU A 73 15.69 -2.30 -6.74
CA GLU A 73 15.79 -2.94 -8.05
C GLU A 73 17.25 -3.07 -8.47
N LEU A 74 18.03 -2.00 -8.31
CA LEU A 74 19.44 -1.97 -8.68
C LEU A 74 20.31 -2.88 -7.81
N ALA A 75 19.98 -3.08 -6.53
CA ALA A 75 20.66 -4.02 -5.65
C ALA A 75 20.54 -5.47 -6.13
N GLY A 76 19.48 -5.81 -6.85
CA GLY A 76 19.30 -7.13 -7.47
C GLY A 76 20.04 -7.33 -8.81
N HIS A 77 20.73 -6.29 -9.31
CA HIS A 77 21.39 -6.28 -10.62
C HIS A 77 22.85 -5.89 -10.54
N GLY A 78 23.69 -6.43 -11.44
CA GLY A 78 25.08 -6.01 -11.56
C GLY A 78 25.20 -4.54 -12.00
N ARG A 79 26.25 -3.85 -11.55
CA ARG A 79 26.48 -2.41 -11.87
C ARG A 79 26.42 -2.10 -13.37
N GLY A 80 26.77 -3.04 -14.25
CA GLY A 80 26.68 -2.87 -15.71
C GLY A 80 25.27 -2.71 -16.26
N GLU A 81 24.23 -3.07 -15.48
CA GLU A 81 22.83 -2.92 -15.87
C GLU A 81 22.17 -1.64 -15.31
N TRP A 82 22.83 -0.98 -14.35
CA TRP A 82 22.27 0.16 -13.63
C TRP A 82 21.87 1.31 -14.57
N ASP A 83 22.72 1.62 -15.53
CA ASP A 83 22.46 2.71 -16.47
C ASP A 83 21.18 2.49 -17.27
N ARG A 84 20.97 1.28 -17.77
CA ARG A 84 19.73 0.88 -18.49
C ARG A 84 18.49 0.96 -17.60
N ILE A 85 18.59 0.52 -16.33
CA ILE A 85 17.46 0.57 -15.39
C ILE A 85 17.11 2.02 -15.07
N LEU A 86 18.12 2.86 -14.83
CA LEU A 86 17.93 4.27 -14.58
C LEU A 86 17.28 4.99 -15.78
N ASP A 87 17.68 4.66 -17.02
CA ASP A 87 17.05 5.21 -18.22
C ASP A 87 15.56 4.86 -18.27
N VAL A 88 15.17 3.63 -17.98
CA VAL A 88 13.76 3.21 -17.93
C VAL A 88 12.99 4.02 -16.86
N ARG A 89 13.60 4.27 -15.69
CA ARG A 89 12.97 5.06 -14.63
C ARG A 89 12.83 6.55 -15.00
N VAL A 90 13.82 7.12 -15.67
CA VAL A 90 13.75 8.48 -16.19
C VAL A 90 12.67 8.62 -17.26
N ASP A 91 12.62 7.71 -18.22
CA ASP A 91 11.57 7.68 -19.25
C ASP A 91 10.18 7.59 -18.63
N GLN A 92 10.02 6.80 -17.56
CA GLN A 92 8.77 6.70 -16.81
C GLN A 92 8.40 8.03 -16.16
N ALA A 93 9.35 8.72 -15.52
CA ALA A 93 9.15 10.04 -14.91
C ALA A 93 8.77 11.09 -15.99
N VAL A 94 9.46 11.11 -17.11
CA VAL A 94 9.15 12.01 -18.25
C VAL A 94 7.73 11.79 -18.77
N ARG A 95 7.33 10.54 -19.00
CA ARG A 95 5.97 10.21 -19.44
C ARG A 95 4.93 10.65 -18.42
N THR A 96 5.19 10.40 -17.13
CA THR A 96 4.30 10.82 -16.04
C THR A 96 4.09 12.33 -16.06
N LEU A 97 5.18 13.11 -16.13
CA LEU A 97 5.11 14.57 -16.17
C LEU A 97 4.42 15.09 -17.44
N ALA A 98 4.68 14.48 -18.60
CA ALA A 98 3.97 14.81 -19.82
C ALA A 98 2.46 14.54 -19.72
N SER A 99 2.07 13.50 -18.97
CA SER A 99 0.67 13.16 -18.71
C SER A 99 0.00 14.18 -17.78
N VAL A 100 0.73 14.71 -16.80
CA VAL A 100 0.24 15.80 -15.93
C VAL A 100 -0.12 17.05 -16.73
N LYS A 101 0.66 17.40 -17.74
CA LYS A 101 0.36 18.54 -18.63
C LYS A 101 -0.91 18.34 -19.48
N ARG A 102 -1.41 17.10 -19.58
CA ARG A 102 -2.64 16.73 -20.31
C ARG A 102 -3.77 16.41 -19.34
N TRP A 103 -3.96 17.25 -18.34
CA TRP A 103 -5.01 17.09 -17.34
C TRP A 103 -6.34 16.63 -17.95
N PRO A 104 -7.11 15.75 -17.31
CA PRO A 104 -8.37 15.28 -17.89
C PRO A 104 -9.33 16.45 -18.10
N GLY A 105 -9.56 16.84 -19.35
CA GLY A 105 -10.42 17.99 -19.67
C GLY A 105 -11.90 17.64 -19.77
N THR A 106 -12.28 16.34 -19.87
CA THR A 106 -13.67 15.92 -20.01
C THR A 106 -14.11 14.99 -18.87
N PRO A 107 -15.42 14.95 -18.55
CA PRO A 107 -15.95 14.05 -17.51
C PRO A 107 -15.56 12.59 -17.71
N GLU A 108 -15.55 12.11 -18.96
CA GLU A 108 -15.23 10.72 -19.31
C GLU A 108 -13.76 10.41 -18.99
N ARG A 109 -12.86 11.33 -19.30
CA ARG A 109 -11.43 11.17 -19.00
C ARG A 109 -11.17 11.20 -17.51
N TRP A 110 -11.86 12.08 -16.75
CA TRP A 110 -11.80 12.08 -15.30
C TRP A 110 -12.27 10.75 -14.73
N ARG A 111 -13.45 10.26 -15.16
CA ARG A 111 -13.98 8.96 -14.69
C ARG A 111 -13.03 7.79 -15.05
N ALA A 112 -12.34 7.85 -16.16
CA ALA A 112 -11.40 6.79 -16.56
C ALA A 112 -10.08 6.83 -15.75
N ALA A 113 -9.58 8.04 -15.44
CA ALA A 113 -8.27 8.22 -14.82
C ALA A 113 -8.32 8.15 -13.29
N VAL A 114 -9.42 8.58 -12.64
CA VAL A 114 -9.51 8.65 -11.19
C VAL A 114 -9.46 7.26 -10.55
N ARG A 115 -8.80 7.20 -9.39
CA ARG A 115 -8.68 6.02 -8.52
C ARG A 115 -8.86 6.45 -7.07
N THR A 116 -9.33 5.54 -6.24
CA THR A 116 -9.25 5.70 -4.80
C THR A 116 -7.99 5.01 -4.26
N ARG A 117 -7.42 5.60 -3.24
CA ARG A 117 -6.28 5.03 -2.53
C ARG A 117 -6.48 5.16 -1.03
N LEU A 118 -6.34 4.04 -0.31
CA LEU A 118 -6.20 4.06 1.13
C LEU A 118 -4.82 4.56 1.50
N ILE A 119 -4.76 5.52 2.39
CA ILE A 119 -3.53 6.09 2.92
C ILE A 119 -3.67 6.30 4.42
N ASP A 120 -2.55 6.21 5.12
CA ASP A 120 -2.42 6.75 6.45
C ASP A 120 -2.10 8.24 6.32
N PRO A 121 -2.94 9.16 6.83
CA PRO A 121 -2.72 10.59 6.67
C PRO A 121 -1.45 11.07 7.37
N ASP A 122 -1.04 10.45 8.46
CA ASP A 122 0.18 10.84 9.20
C ASP A 122 1.45 10.51 8.41
N VAL A 123 1.39 9.45 7.60
CA VAL A 123 2.52 9.03 6.74
C VAL A 123 2.49 9.75 5.39
N SER A 124 1.31 9.95 4.82
CA SER A 124 1.18 10.30 3.39
C SER A 124 0.91 11.77 3.12
N CYS A 125 0.56 12.58 4.13
CA CYS A 125 0.12 13.96 3.93
C CYS A 125 1.22 15.03 4.09
N ARG A 126 2.49 14.65 4.10
CA ARG A 126 3.63 15.59 4.25
C ARG A 126 3.69 16.69 3.19
N TYR A 127 3.26 16.38 1.97
CA TYR A 127 3.31 17.30 0.83
C TYR A 127 1.96 17.93 0.52
N GLY A 128 1.04 17.90 1.48
CA GLY A 128 -0.33 18.38 1.35
C GLY A 128 -1.34 17.23 1.47
N SER A 129 -2.54 17.56 1.92
CA SER A 129 -3.62 16.59 2.06
C SER A 129 -4.38 16.44 0.73
N PRO A 130 -4.35 15.28 0.08
CA PRO A 130 -5.20 15.04 -1.07
C PRO A 130 -6.69 15.10 -0.68
N VAL A 131 -7.56 15.30 -1.64
CA VAL A 131 -9.01 15.20 -1.43
C VAL A 131 -9.31 13.80 -0.93
N HIS A 132 -9.88 13.71 0.28
CA HIS A 132 -10.13 12.44 0.96
C HIS A 132 -11.41 12.46 1.77
N ARG A 133 -11.83 11.27 2.20
CA ARG A 133 -12.89 11.06 3.18
C ARG A 133 -12.44 10.03 4.22
N PRO A 134 -12.97 10.09 5.46
CA PRO A 134 -12.68 9.07 6.47
C PRO A 134 -13.02 7.67 5.96
N PHE A 135 -12.20 6.68 6.33
CA PHE A 135 -12.47 5.28 6.05
C PHE A 135 -12.70 4.48 7.33
N GLY A 136 -11.90 4.71 8.35
CA GLY A 136 -11.89 4.03 9.64
C GLY A 136 -10.50 3.55 10.04
N GLY A 137 -10.29 3.29 11.31
CA GLY A 137 -9.02 2.79 11.84
C GLY A 137 -7.81 3.68 11.53
N ASN A 138 -7.94 5.00 11.54
CA ASN A 138 -6.94 6.00 11.14
C ASN A 138 -6.65 6.08 9.63
N LEU A 139 -7.33 5.30 8.80
CA LEU A 139 -7.17 5.39 7.34
C LEU A 139 -8.12 6.40 6.74
N VAL A 140 -7.70 7.01 5.66
CA VAL A 140 -8.53 7.81 4.79
C VAL A 140 -8.53 7.26 3.36
N LEU A 141 -9.66 7.40 2.69
CA LEU A 141 -9.80 7.06 1.29
C LEU A 141 -9.57 8.33 0.48
N ALA A 142 -8.46 8.43 -0.24
CA ALA A 142 -8.04 9.60 -0.98
C ALA A 142 -8.20 9.43 -2.49
N LEU A 143 -8.36 10.55 -3.20
CA LEU A 143 -8.46 10.57 -4.66
C LEU A 143 -7.09 10.75 -5.31
N TYR A 144 -6.84 9.91 -6.29
CA TYR A 144 -5.64 9.93 -7.12
C TYR A 144 -5.99 9.86 -8.61
N LEU A 145 -5.14 10.38 -9.45
CA LEU A 145 -5.16 10.12 -10.89
C LEU A 145 -4.13 9.06 -11.24
N ARG A 146 -4.55 8.09 -12.04
CA ARG A 146 -3.63 7.21 -12.75
C ARG A 146 -3.14 7.92 -14.00
N LEU A 147 -1.84 8.09 -14.10
CA LEU A 147 -1.14 8.69 -15.23
C LEU A 147 -0.38 7.60 -16.00
N ASP A 148 0.10 7.97 -17.19
CA ASP A 148 1.03 7.10 -17.90
C ASP A 148 2.36 7.07 -17.15
N GLY A 149 2.66 5.92 -16.55
CA GLY A 149 3.88 5.71 -15.77
C GLY A 149 3.82 6.06 -14.28
N GLY A 150 2.68 6.59 -13.75
CA GLY A 150 2.63 6.97 -12.35
C GLY A 150 1.23 7.24 -11.80
N VAL A 151 1.23 7.80 -10.61
CA VAL A 151 0.00 8.23 -9.92
C VAL A 151 0.21 9.62 -9.34
N MET A 152 -0.84 10.41 -9.27
CA MET A 152 -0.79 11.76 -8.72
C MET A 152 -1.96 11.98 -7.75
N PRO A 153 -1.73 12.50 -6.54
CA PRO A 153 -2.80 12.88 -5.64
C PRO A 153 -3.63 14.03 -6.23
N ILE A 154 -4.94 13.99 -6.00
CA ILE A 154 -5.85 15.09 -6.37
C ILE A 154 -5.99 16.00 -5.16
N TYR A 155 -5.59 17.25 -5.30
CA TYR A 155 -5.76 18.31 -4.30
C TYR A 155 -6.98 19.16 -4.60
N SER A 156 -7.44 19.95 -3.62
CA SER A 156 -8.64 20.79 -3.77
C SER A 156 -8.55 21.80 -4.92
N GLU A 157 -7.35 22.33 -5.19
CA GLU A 157 -7.13 23.22 -6.33
C GLU A 157 -7.36 22.55 -7.68
N HIS A 158 -7.12 21.24 -7.76
CA HIS A 158 -7.35 20.46 -8.98
C HIS A 158 -8.84 20.26 -9.29
N LEU A 159 -9.70 20.39 -8.29
CA LEU A 159 -11.14 20.24 -8.46
C LEU A 159 -11.82 21.49 -9.04
N LYS A 160 -11.14 22.65 -9.07
CA LYS A 160 -11.73 23.91 -9.55
C LYS A 160 -12.24 23.80 -11.00
N ASP A 161 -11.48 23.06 -11.83
CA ASP A 161 -11.78 22.85 -13.25
C ASP A 161 -12.33 21.43 -13.52
N CYS A 162 -12.65 20.67 -12.47
CA CYS A 162 -13.21 19.33 -12.61
C CYS A 162 -14.71 19.40 -12.90
N PRO A 163 -15.17 18.77 -13.99
CA PRO A 163 -16.61 18.80 -14.35
C PRO A 163 -17.44 17.79 -13.52
N LEU A 164 -16.83 17.01 -12.63
CA LEU A 164 -17.47 16.04 -11.76
C LEU A 164 -17.50 16.55 -10.33
N ASN A 165 -18.54 16.23 -9.59
CA ASN A 165 -18.54 16.45 -8.15
C ASN A 165 -17.69 15.39 -7.42
N THR A 166 -17.41 15.63 -6.15
CA THR A 166 -16.53 14.79 -5.34
C THR A 166 -17.05 13.36 -5.19
N ASP A 167 -18.37 13.19 -5.02
CA ASP A 167 -18.96 11.85 -4.87
C ASP A 167 -18.85 11.03 -6.15
N GLU A 168 -19.12 11.64 -7.32
CA GLU A 168 -18.89 10.99 -8.62
C GLU A 168 -17.44 10.56 -8.82
N LEU A 169 -16.49 11.36 -8.32
CA LEU A 169 -15.06 11.02 -8.36
C LEU A 169 -14.75 9.82 -7.46
N PHE A 170 -15.26 9.79 -6.22
CA PHE A 170 -15.06 8.65 -5.32
C PHE A 170 -15.68 7.37 -5.87
N GLU A 171 -16.92 7.43 -6.39
CA GLU A 171 -17.56 6.27 -7.00
C GLU A 171 -16.79 5.74 -8.21
N ALA A 172 -16.41 6.63 -9.14
CA ALA A 172 -15.66 6.25 -10.32
C ALA A 172 -14.27 5.71 -9.92
N GLY A 173 -13.62 6.38 -8.97
CA GLY A 173 -12.31 6.00 -8.44
C GLY A 173 -12.34 4.61 -7.82
N GLN A 174 -13.34 4.30 -6.99
CA GLN A 174 -13.47 3.00 -6.36
C GLN A 174 -13.75 1.90 -7.39
N ARG A 175 -14.69 2.11 -8.30
CA ARG A 175 -14.95 1.15 -9.40
C ARG A 175 -13.68 0.83 -10.20
N ASN A 176 -12.86 1.82 -10.45
CA ASN A 176 -11.61 1.63 -11.19
C ASN A 176 -10.53 0.92 -10.35
N THR A 177 -10.49 1.19 -9.04
CA THR A 177 -9.60 0.52 -8.10
C THR A 177 -9.98 -0.95 -7.96
N ASP A 178 -11.27 -1.28 -7.86
CA ASP A 178 -11.76 -2.66 -7.78
C ASP A 178 -11.41 -3.47 -9.04
N ARG A 179 -11.44 -2.83 -10.21
CA ARG A 179 -11.07 -3.44 -11.50
C ARG A 179 -9.57 -3.57 -11.74
N ALA A 180 -8.72 -2.99 -10.86
CA ALA A 180 -7.27 -3.11 -11.03
C ALA A 180 -6.87 -4.60 -10.98
N PRO A 181 -6.01 -5.06 -11.92
CA PRO A 181 -5.66 -6.46 -12.01
C PRO A 181 -4.87 -6.92 -10.79
N LEU A 182 -5.09 -8.18 -10.41
CA LEU A 182 -4.29 -8.88 -9.44
C LEU A 182 -3.34 -9.83 -10.19
N VAL A 183 -2.10 -9.91 -9.73
CA VAL A 183 -1.11 -10.86 -10.24
C VAL A 183 -1.30 -12.21 -9.58
N HIS A 184 -1.57 -12.19 -8.27
CA HIS A 184 -1.86 -13.38 -7.48
C HIS A 184 -3.05 -13.12 -6.56
N ARG A 185 -3.88 -14.13 -6.43
CA ARG A 185 -4.99 -14.20 -5.49
C ARG A 185 -5.13 -15.62 -5.01
N GLY A 186 -4.90 -15.85 -3.75
CA GLY A 186 -4.98 -17.21 -3.23
C GLY A 186 -4.89 -17.32 -1.72
N PRO A 187 -5.34 -18.46 -1.20
CA PRO A 187 -5.14 -18.78 0.21
C PRO A 187 -3.64 -18.93 0.50
N ILE A 188 -3.23 -18.41 1.64
CA ILE A 188 -1.86 -18.54 2.16
C ILE A 188 -1.80 -19.49 3.36
N GLY A 189 -2.83 -20.30 3.54
CA GLY A 189 -3.02 -21.25 4.63
C GLY A 189 -3.90 -20.70 5.75
N ALA A 190 -4.37 -21.61 6.59
CA ALA A 190 -5.07 -21.29 7.83
C ALA A 190 -6.27 -20.32 7.71
N GLY A 191 -6.93 -20.28 6.53
CA GLY A 191 -8.06 -19.37 6.28
C GLY A 191 -7.66 -17.96 5.81
N ALA A 192 -6.37 -17.64 5.82
CA ALA A 192 -5.87 -16.35 5.36
C ALA A 192 -5.74 -16.31 3.83
N TRP A 193 -5.91 -15.11 3.27
CA TRP A 193 -5.77 -14.81 1.84
C TRP A 193 -4.81 -13.65 1.63
N ALA A 194 -4.02 -13.75 0.58
CA ALA A 194 -3.20 -12.64 0.10
C ALA A 194 -3.59 -12.30 -1.34
N LEU A 195 -3.82 -11.03 -1.58
CA LEU A 195 -4.08 -10.45 -2.89
C LEU A 195 -2.90 -9.57 -3.26
N HIS A 196 -2.17 -9.95 -4.28
CA HIS A 196 -1.01 -9.21 -4.79
C HIS A 196 -1.33 -8.58 -6.14
N GLY A 197 -0.80 -7.40 -6.39
CA GLY A 197 -0.91 -6.72 -7.66
C GLY A 197 0.29 -5.81 -7.91
N GLU A 198 0.62 -5.57 -9.17
CA GLU A 198 1.71 -4.67 -9.56
C GLU A 198 1.33 -3.19 -9.40
N GLY A 199 0.04 -2.90 -9.24
CA GLY A 199 -0.48 -1.54 -9.21
C GLY A 199 -0.40 -0.89 -7.84
N PHE A 200 -0.38 0.45 -7.81
CA PHE A 200 -0.41 1.28 -6.59
C PHE A 200 -1.71 1.17 -5.77
N PHE A 201 -2.69 0.40 -6.24
CA PHE A 201 -4.05 0.43 -5.72
C PHE A 201 -4.52 -0.91 -5.16
N THR A 202 -3.66 -1.93 -5.11
CA THR A 202 -4.05 -3.28 -4.66
C THR A 202 -4.54 -3.28 -3.22
N ALA A 203 -3.79 -2.69 -2.30
CA ALA A 203 -4.19 -2.53 -0.90
C ALA A 203 -5.52 -1.77 -0.75
N SER A 204 -5.80 -0.84 -1.65
CA SER A 204 -6.99 0.02 -1.62
C SER A 204 -8.29 -0.70 -2.02
N LYS A 205 -8.20 -1.94 -2.51
CA LYS A 205 -9.36 -2.83 -2.66
C LYS A 205 -10.03 -3.11 -1.31
N ALA A 206 -9.32 -2.92 -0.20
CA ALA A 206 -9.90 -3.00 1.15
C ALA A 206 -11.07 -2.02 1.36
N ALA A 207 -11.14 -0.93 0.60
CA ALA A 207 -12.27 0.00 0.66
C ALA A 207 -13.60 -0.63 0.17
N ASN A 208 -13.54 -1.74 -0.56
CA ASN A 208 -14.71 -2.52 -1.00
C ASN A 208 -14.51 -4.01 -0.71
N LEU A 209 -14.25 -4.34 0.57
CA LEU A 209 -14.00 -5.72 1.00
C LEU A 209 -15.15 -6.68 0.67
N GLY A 210 -16.40 -6.20 0.64
CA GLY A 210 -17.53 -7.02 0.22
C GLY A 210 -17.32 -7.60 -1.19
N ALA A 211 -17.00 -6.76 -2.16
CA ALA A 211 -16.72 -7.22 -3.53
C ALA A 211 -15.46 -8.10 -3.61
N VAL A 212 -14.48 -7.91 -2.73
CA VAL A 212 -13.31 -8.79 -2.64
C VAL A 212 -13.71 -10.16 -2.14
N LEU A 213 -14.48 -10.25 -1.05
CA LEU A 213 -14.94 -11.49 -0.44
C LEU A 213 -15.84 -12.28 -1.39
N ASP A 214 -16.81 -11.60 -2.04
CA ASP A 214 -17.65 -12.19 -3.08
C ASP A 214 -16.80 -12.79 -4.21
N GLY A 215 -15.75 -12.07 -4.60
CA GLY A 215 -14.83 -12.50 -5.66
C GLY A 215 -13.98 -13.74 -5.30
N ILE A 216 -13.83 -14.10 -4.02
CA ILE A 216 -13.09 -15.27 -3.55
C ILE A 216 -13.99 -16.35 -2.94
N ASP A 217 -15.32 -16.12 -2.96
CA ASP A 217 -16.34 -17.03 -2.42
C ASP A 217 -16.10 -17.38 -0.94
N VAL A 218 -15.86 -16.37 -0.13
CA VAL A 218 -15.58 -16.51 1.31
C VAL A 218 -16.58 -15.73 2.12
N GLY A 219 -17.29 -16.42 3.02
CA GLY A 219 -18.17 -15.83 4.01
C GLY A 219 -17.39 -15.09 5.12
N ALA A 220 -18.00 -14.07 5.70
CA ALA A 220 -17.42 -13.27 6.78
C ALA A 220 -18.52 -12.82 7.77
N ASP A 221 -19.29 -13.79 8.29
CA ASP A 221 -20.46 -13.53 9.14
C ASP A 221 -20.06 -12.81 10.46
N ALA A 222 -18.88 -13.09 11.02
CA ALA A 222 -18.32 -12.42 12.18
C ALA A 222 -17.41 -11.23 11.81
N GLY A 223 -17.36 -10.88 10.51
CA GLY A 223 -16.46 -9.85 10.01
C GLY A 223 -15.13 -10.41 9.46
N VAL A 224 -14.23 -9.51 9.09
CA VAL A 224 -12.96 -9.88 8.48
C VAL A 224 -11.82 -9.06 9.07
N LEU A 225 -10.72 -9.72 9.41
CA LEU A 225 -9.45 -9.04 9.64
C LEU A 225 -8.76 -8.77 8.32
N PHE A 226 -8.12 -7.61 8.21
CA PHE A 226 -7.29 -7.29 7.06
C PHE A 226 -6.06 -6.48 7.46
N CYS A 227 -5.01 -6.57 6.65
CA CYS A 227 -3.81 -5.77 6.81
C CYS A 227 -3.34 -5.20 5.47
N LEU A 228 -2.62 -4.08 5.55
CA LEU A 228 -2.13 -3.31 4.42
C LEU A 228 -0.62 -3.10 4.58
N PRO A 229 0.22 -4.15 4.42
CA PRO A 229 1.66 -4.05 4.64
C PRO A 229 2.29 -2.98 3.74
N HIS A 230 1.92 -2.98 2.45
CA HIS A 230 2.33 -1.99 1.47
C HIS A 230 1.30 -1.90 0.33
N LYS A 231 1.48 -0.95 -0.59
CA LYS A 231 0.50 -0.62 -1.65
C LYS A 231 0.13 -1.79 -2.59
N HIS A 232 0.97 -2.81 -2.68
CA HIS A 232 0.81 -3.94 -3.61
C HIS A 232 0.11 -5.14 -2.99
N VAL A 233 -0.15 -5.14 -1.68
CA VAL A 233 -0.73 -6.27 -0.97
C VAL A 233 -1.92 -5.88 -0.12
N LEU A 234 -2.95 -6.70 -0.19
CA LEU A 234 -4.07 -6.76 0.75
C LEU A 234 -4.09 -8.17 1.34
N GLY A 235 -3.81 -8.27 2.64
CA GLY A 235 -4.05 -9.49 3.42
C GLY A 235 -5.45 -9.45 4.02
N LEU A 236 -6.13 -10.61 4.06
CA LEU A 236 -7.43 -10.72 4.71
C LEU A 236 -7.64 -12.11 5.32
N HIS A 237 -8.42 -12.17 6.38
CA HIS A 237 -8.82 -13.39 7.07
C HIS A 237 -10.24 -13.23 7.60
N PRO A 238 -11.22 -14.00 7.13
CA PRO A 238 -12.51 -14.08 7.77
C PRO A 238 -12.37 -14.55 9.21
N ILE A 239 -13.13 -13.96 10.11
CA ILE A 239 -13.05 -14.32 11.53
C ILE A 239 -13.86 -15.56 11.78
N ASP A 240 -13.22 -16.57 12.36
CA ASP A 240 -13.92 -17.66 13.03
C ASP A 240 -14.26 -17.18 14.46
N PRO A 241 -15.53 -17.05 14.82
CA PRO A 241 -15.91 -16.58 16.15
C PRO A 241 -15.46 -17.52 17.27
N ASP A 242 -15.19 -18.80 16.98
CA ASP A 242 -14.69 -19.78 17.95
C ASP A 242 -13.18 -19.66 18.16
N ASP A 243 -12.43 -19.08 17.22
CA ASP A 243 -10.97 -18.85 17.34
C ASP A 243 -10.50 -17.55 16.65
N PRO A 244 -10.91 -16.39 17.17
CA PRO A 244 -10.53 -15.09 16.60
C PRO A 244 -9.04 -14.81 16.69
N TYR A 245 -8.32 -15.37 17.67
CA TYR A 245 -6.87 -15.22 17.82
C TYR A 245 -6.09 -15.87 16.68
N TRP A 246 -6.60 -16.94 16.12
CA TRP A 246 -5.97 -17.57 14.96
C TRP A 246 -5.95 -16.65 13.74
N ALA A 247 -7.05 -15.97 13.48
CA ALA A 247 -7.14 -14.99 12.42
C ALA A 247 -6.16 -13.82 12.67
N LEU A 248 -6.08 -13.34 13.91
CA LEU A 248 -5.20 -12.25 14.30
C LEU A 248 -3.71 -12.61 14.12
N ASN A 249 -3.30 -13.79 14.58
CA ASN A 249 -1.93 -14.29 14.44
C ASN A 249 -1.55 -14.49 12.97
N SER A 250 -2.48 -15.03 12.17
CA SER A 250 -2.26 -15.21 10.73
C SER A 250 -2.04 -13.88 10.01
N MET A 251 -2.82 -12.86 10.36
CA MET A 251 -2.65 -11.50 9.80
C MET A 251 -1.36 -10.84 10.25
N ALA A 252 -0.96 -11.02 11.52
CA ALA A 252 0.29 -10.49 12.04
C ALA A 252 1.51 -11.10 11.34
N LEU A 253 1.48 -12.42 11.11
CA LEU A 253 2.53 -13.11 10.39
C LEU A 253 2.64 -12.62 8.94
N LEU A 254 1.51 -12.56 8.22
CA LEU A 254 1.46 -12.05 6.85
C LEU A 254 1.98 -10.62 6.76
N HIS A 255 1.50 -9.74 7.65
CA HIS A 255 1.92 -8.34 7.67
C HIS A 255 3.44 -8.21 7.84
N ARG A 256 4.02 -8.94 8.80
CA ARG A 256 5.45 -8.96 9.04
C ARG A 256 6.23 -9.47 7.82
N GLU A 257 5.85 -10.64 7.30
CA GLU A 257 6.55 -11.24 6.17
C GLU A 257 6.55 -10.32 4.94
N GLU A 258 5.43 -9.69 4.64
CA GLU A 258 5.32 -8.77 3.52
C GLU A 258 6.12 -7.48 3.76
N THR A 259 6.12 -6.95 4.97
CA THR A 259 6.91 -5.77 5.32
C THR A 259 8.43 -6.04 5.25
N GLU A 260 8.87 -7.22 5.69
CA GLU A 260 10.29 -7.61 5.64
C GLU A 260 10.78 -7.93 4.22
N ARG A 261 9.89 -8.38 3.35
CA ARG A 261 10.24 -8.77 1.97
C ARG A 261 10.24 -7.61 0.98
N HIS A 262 9.56 -6.54 1.30
CA HIS A 262 9.35 -5.42 0.39
C HIS A 262 10.03 -4.14 0.84
N VAL A 263 10.52 -3.38 -0.13
CA VAL A 263 11.23 -2.09 0.02
C VAL A 263 10.28 -0.91 -0.07
N ASP A 264 9.05 -1.16 -0.51
CA ASP A 264 8.04 -0.12 -0.51
C ASP A 264 7.74 0.33 0.93
N PRO A 265 7.54 1.62 1.14
CA PRO A 265 7.12 2.12 2.44
C PRO A 265 5.89 1.37 2.93
N MET A 266 5.91 1.00 4.20
CA MET A 266 4.75 0.42 4.87
C MET A 266 3.56 1.37 4.73
N LEU A 267 2.40 0.83 4.33
CA LEU A 267 1.21 1.63 4.16
C LEU A 267 0.51 1.85 5.50
N SER A 268 0.44 0.83 6.33
CA SER A 268 -0.09 0.90 7.68
C SER A 268 0.53 -0.16 8.58
N PRO A 269 0.89 0.18 9.84
CA PRO A 269 1.40 -0.79 10.80
C PRO A 269 0.29 -1.62 11.45
N PHE A 270 -0.99 -1.34 11.13
CA PHE A 270 -2.12 -1.93 11.86
C PHE A 270 -2.71 -3.14 11.14
N ILE A 271 -3.28 -4.04 11.96
CA ILE A 271 -4.30 -4.99 11.54
C ILE A 271 -5.65 -4.33 11.85
N PHE A 272 -6.58 -4.46 10.92
CA PHE A 272 -7.90 -3.86 10.98
C PHE A 272 -8.97 -4.95 11.06
N HIS A 273 -10.04 -4.66 11.78
CA HIS A 273 -11.29 -5.40 11.74
C HIS A 273 -12.32 -4.61 10.95
N ARG A 274 -12.97 -5.25 9.98
CA ARG A 274 -14.18 -4.76 9.37
C ARG A 274 -15.35 -5.60 9.86
N ALA A 275 -16.21 -4.98 10.65
CA ALA A 275 -17.43 -5.60 11.15
C ALA A 275 -18.42 -5.92 10.02
N PRO A 276 -19.36 -6.86 10.20
CA PRO A 276 -20.45 -7.11 9.24
C PRO A 276 -21.26 -5.86 8.90
N THR A 277 -21.37 -4.90 9.83
CA THR A 277 -22.01 -3.59 9.63
C THR A 277 -21.28 -2.69 8.65
N GLY A 278 -20.01 -3.01 8.35
CA GLY A 278 -19.12 -2.24 7.47
C GLY A 278 -18.19 -1.27 8.22
N GLU A 279 -18.34 -1.13 9.54
CA GLU A 279 -17.45 -0.32 10.38
C GLU A 279 -16.04 -0.92 10.42
N VAL A 280 -15.03 -0.04 10.49
CA VAL A 280 -13.62 -0.43 10.47
C VAL A 280 -12.91 0.11 11.72
N GLU A 281 -12.22 -0.79 12.42
CA GLU A 281 -11.40 -0.49 13.60
C GLU A 281 -9.97 -0.99 13.39
N ALA A 282 -8.97 -0.28 13.93
CA ALA A 282 -7.64 -0.82 14.12
C ALA A 282 -7.63 -1.68 15.38
N VAL A 283 -7.30 -2.96 15.25
CA VAL A 283 -7.42 -3.93 16.36
C VAL A 283 -6.08 -4.38 16.91
N ALA A 284 -5.01 -4.28 16.14
CA ALA A 284 -3.71 -4.73 16.59
C ALA A 284 -2.55 -4.10 15.81
N ILE A 285 -1.38 -4.15 16.43
CA ILE A 285 -0.09 -3.83 15.81
C ILE A 285 0.76 -5.11 15.89
N PRO A 286 1.26 -5.66 14.77
CA PRO A 286 2.26 -6.72 14.81
C PRO A 286 3.50 -6.23 15.54
N GLY A 287 3.84 -6.84 16.66
CA GLY A 287 5.04 -6.52 17.43
C GLY A 287 6.30 -7.05 16.73
N GLY A 288 7.45 -6.43 17.04
CA GLY A 288 8.75 -6.92 16.62
C GLY A 288 9.04 -8.31 17.19
N VAL A 289 9.83 -9.09 16.44
CA VAL A 289 10.21 -10.46 16.80
C VAL A 289 11.10 -10.47 18.05
N VAL A 290 10.66 -11.18 19.07
CA VAL A 290 11.57 -11.77 20.04
C VAL A 290 11.41 -13.29 19.88
N TYR A 291 12.33 -13.90 19.11
CA TYR A 291 12.44 -15.36 18.94
C TYR A 291 11.11 -16.09 18.67
N ASP A 292 10.77 -16.32 17.42
CA ASP A 292 9.71 -17.18 16.89
C ASP A 292 8.26 -16.95 17.40
N ASP A 293 8.04 -15.97 18.28
CA ASP A 293 6.73 -15.59 18.79
C ASP A 293 6.33 -14.22 18.24
N PRO A 294 5.38 -14.14 17.27
CA PRO A 294 4.87 -12.86 16.78
C PRO A 294 4.03 -12.22 17.88
N ARG A 295 4.66 -11.38 18.70
CA ARG A 295 3.90 -10.58 19.66
C ARG A 295 2.98 -9.64 18.92
N VAL A 296 1.72 -9.70 19.25
CA VAL A 296 0.68 -8.81 18.74
C VAL A 296 0.25 -7.91 19.86
N LEU A 297 0.39 -6.59 19.67
CA LEU A 297 -0.18 -5.61 20.59
C LEU A 297 -1.65 -5.41 20.22
N ILE A 298 -2.56 -5.90 21.04
CA ILE A 298 -4.01 -5.70 20.85
C ILE A 298 -4.36 -4.28 21.27
N LEU A 299 -5.12 -3.59 20.43
CA LEU A 299 -5.61 -2.25 20.67
C LEU A 299 -7.05 -2.31 21.20
N PRO A 300 -7.51 -1.34 21.99
CA PRO A 300 -8.91 -1.22 22.34
C PRO A 300 -9.77 -1.03 21.07
N ALA A 301 -10.65 -1.98 20.80
CA ALA A 301 -11.48 -2.02 19.60
C ALA A 301 -12.85 -2.65 19.95
N PRO A 302 -13.85 -1.83 20.33
CA PRO A 302 -15.11 -2.30 20.92
C PRO A 302 -15.84 -3.38 20.12
N LEU A 303 -15.82 -3.30 18.79
CA LEU A 303 -16.51 -4.31 17.96
C LEU A 303 -15.72 -5.62 17.92
N PHE A 304 -14.40 -5.56 17.94
CA PHE A 304 -13.55 -6.76 17.97
C PHE A 304 -13.47 -7.35 19.39
N ASP A 305 -13.43 -6.51 20.42
CA ASP A 305 -13.46 -6.92 21.83
C ASP A 305 -14.73 -7.75 22.13
N ALA A 306 -15.87 -7.38 21.54
CA ALA A 306 -17.11 -8.16 21.66
C ALA A 306 -16.99 -9.58 21.07
N ILE A 307 -16.20 -9.76 20.03
CA ILE A 307 -15.92 -11.09 19.45
C ILE A 307 -15.01 -11.89 20.36
N LEU A 308 -13.95 -11.26 20.91
CA LEU A 308 -13.04 -11.89 21.86
C LEU A 308 -13.77 -12.35 23.13
N ASP A 309 -14.63 -11.51 23.68
CA ASP A 309 -15.43 -11.80 24.87
C ASP A 309 -16.39 -12.98 24.62
N ALA A 310 -17.05 -13.00 23.45
CA ALA A 310 -17.94 -14.08 23.06
C ALA A 310 -17.23 -15.43 22.90
N ALA A 311 -15.97 -15.41 22.45
CA ALA A 311 -15.10 -16.58 22.36
C ALA A 311 -14.50 -17.01 23.72
N GLY A 312 -14.80 -16.30 24.81
CA GLY A 312 -14.20 -16.55 26.13
C GLY A 312 -12.71 -16.19 26.21
N CYS A 313 -12.24 -15.36 25.31
CA CYS A 313 -10.87 -14.89 25.27
C CYS A 313 -10.73 -13.62 26.12
N GLU A 314 -10.03 -13.69 27.25
CA GLU A 314 -9.76 -12.49 28.03
C GLU A 314 -8.87 -11.51 27.27
N SER A 315 -9.42 -10.36 26.88
CA SER A 315 -8.62 -9.24 26.41
C SER A 315 -7.83 -8.66 27.59
N THR A 316 -6.60 -9.11 27.78
CA THR A 316 -5.73 -8.50 28.78
C THR A 316 -5.13 -7.23 28.19
N PRO A 317 -5.58 -6.03 28.59
CA PRO A 317 -4.96 -4.80 28.11
C PRO A 317 -3.51 -4.77 28.61
N VAL A 318 -2.57 -4.65 27.68
CA VAL A 318 -1.17 -4.38 28.02
C VAL A 318 -1.13 -3.01 28.70
N ARG A 319 -0.82 -3.02 30.01
CA ARG A 319 -0.58 -1.83 30.83
C ARG A 319 0.80 -1.23 30.56
#